data_b510cf77169ebd4d968e643c8a159886
#
_entry.id   b510cf77169ebd4d968e643c8a159886
#
_cell.length_a   1.000
_cell.length_b   1.000
_cell.length_c   1.000
_cell.angle_alpha   90.00
_cell.angle_beta   90.00
_cell.angle_gamma   90.00
#
_symmetry.space_group_name_H-M   'P 1'
#
loop_
_entity.id
_entity.type
_entity.pdbx_description
1 polymer ?
#
loop_
_entity_poly.entity_id
_entity_poly.type
_entity_poly.pdbx_seq_one_letter_code
_entity_poly.pdbx_strand_id
1 'polypeptide(L)'
;MWQLTSRRPTLSTTTATRESTPAVQNSAAWKPGLLAKLRGAASTLAVVAVLSGIALWGHFNEWKLPKFSALTSNAKPEEQLWCIAHNVPEEGCIECNSKLVAPAPKYGWCEEHGLAQCVLDHPDLAQLPTTPVIASEDFARARRALDLRPRVENNSLCPSYERRIQFASAAAMEKAGVDIAVVVRRPIIEAVVANGEVVYDQTHSAHLASRVLGTAWRVERQVGDRVQKGDVLALIDAAEVGRAKSELLQAIAQLRLRETNVKRLSTLAGDGAVAARAVREAEASLQEGQIRLLAAQQALVNLGLPSPSDEISSLPTDEIAKEIQLLGLPAEVVSTLDVASTTTILFPLIAPMDGLIVNRDVVPGEVVDTTKLLFEVADVSSMWLMLDVRQEDAKYVSVGQPVLFRGSDNRSDPEIQGEVRWISTSADNQTRTVKMRVDLPNVDGRLRANTFGTGRIVLREEPQSLVVPSEAVHSDGDCSFVFVRDKNLLKEGSPKYFHVRQVRPGVKSGDTTEIIAGVLPGEIVASKNSTILAAQLLKNNLGAGCGCTEGH
;
A
#
# COMPACT_ATOMS: atom_id res chain seq x y z
N MET A 1 8.85 29.93 26.08
CA MET A 1 8.67 30.19 27.52
C MET A 1 7.88 29.03 28.08
N TRP A 2 8.57 28.03 28.57
CA TRP A 2 8.30 27.04 29.60
C TRP A 2 9.40 25.99 29.60
N GLN A 3 10.13 25.93 30.72
CA GLN A 3 11.37 25.17 30.89
C GLN A 3 11.09 23.69 31.17
N LEU A 4 11.89 22.83 30.56
CA LEU A 4 12.04 21.42 30.86
C LEU A 4 13.06 21.24 31.99
N THR A 5 12.65 20.72 33.15
CA THR A 5 13.53 20.27 34.22
C THR A 5 13.80 18.78 34.08
N SER A 6 15.04 18.44 33.82
CA SER A 6 15.60 17.10 33.93
C SER A 6 15.88 16.72 35.38
N ARG A 7 15.41 15.55 35.82
CA ARG A 7 15.89 14.91 37.06
C ARG A 7 16.68 13.65 36.71
N ARG A 8 17.96 13.65 37.08
CA ARG A 8 18.80 12.45 37.22
C ARG A 8 18.63 11.87 38.64
N PRO A 9 18.67 10.54 38.83
CA PRO A 9 18.81 9.96 40.17
C PRO A 9 20.28 9.83 40.56
N THR A 10 20.55 10.20 41.79
CA THR A 10 21.84 10.16 42.49
C THR A 10 22.10 8.78 43.07
N LEU A 11 23.32 8.26 42.87
CA LEU A 11 23.90 7.12 43.58
C LEU A 11 24.24 7.51 45.01
N SER A 12 23.79 6.74 45.97
CA SER A 12 24.20 6.82 47.37
C SER A 12 25.36 5.88 47.66
N THR A 13 26.48 6.45 48.00
CA THR A 13 27.65 5.79 48.61
C THR A 13 27.41 5.59 50.09
N THR A 14 27.53 4.35 50.58
CA THR A 14 27.56 4.04 52.01
C THR A 14 28.98 3.78 52.45
N THR A 15 29.47 4.64 53.31
CA THR A 15 30.74 4.58 54.05
C THR A 15 30.63 3.58 55.17
N ALA A 16 31.57 2.63 55.27
CA ALA A 16 31.73 1.77 56.41
C ALA A 16 32.85 2.31 57.33
N THR A 17 32.49 2.47 58.56
CA THR A 17 33.30 2.95 59.68
C THR A 17 34.27 1.89 60.17
N ARG A 18 35.43 2.39 60.51
CA ARG A 18 36.59 1.71 61.09
C ARG A 18 36.42 1.69 62.63
N GLU A 19 36.57 0.53 63.24
CA GLU A 19 36.75 0.46 64.68
C GLU A 19 38.01 -0.31 65.04
N SER A 20 38.60 0.15 66.12
CA SER A 20 39.94 0.01 66.54
C SER A 20 40.18 -1.19 67.45
N THR A 21 41.46 -1.62 67.39
CA THR A 21 42.18 -2.54 68.28
C THR A 21 41.94 -2.33 69.81
N PRO A 22 42.25 -3.40 70.64
CA PRO A 22 43.43 -3.22 71.49
C PRO A 22 44.37 -4.43 71.55
N ALA A 23 45.59 -4.10 71.87
CA ALA A 23 46.73 -4.97 72.12
C ALA A 23 46.72 -5.56 73.58
N VAL A 24 47.26 -6.75 73.76
CA VAL A 24 47.94 -7.15 74.98
C VAL A 24 48.92 -8.33 74.78
N GLN A 25 50.16 -8.05 74.98
CA GLN A 25 51.24 -8.68 75.79
C GLN A 25 51.68 -10.14 75.50
N ASN A 26 52.95 -10.14 75.22
CA ASN A 26 54.08 -11.03 75.60
C ASN A 26 53.79 -12.27 76.46
N SER A 27 54.31 -13.41 76.01
CA SER A 27 55.23 -14.21 76.79
C SER A 27 56.00 -15.28 75.98
N ALA A 28 57.27 -15.30 76.27
CA ALA A 28 58.19 -16.41 76.32
C ALA A 28 58.56 -17.21 75.03
N ALA A 29 59.76 -16.97 74.66
CA ALA A 29 60.55 -17.76 73.69
C ALA A 29 60.74 -19.21 74.19
N TRP A 30 60.40 -20.17 73.32
CA TRP A 30 60.91 -21.53 73.40
C TRP A 30 61.64 -21.87 72.13
N LYS A 31 62.90 -22.23 72.20
CA LYS A 31 63.73 -22.65 71.12
C LYS A 31 63.30 -24.05 70.62
N PRO A 32 62.88 -24.23 69.37
CA PRO A 32 62.63 -25.56 68.90
C PRO A 32 63.91 -26.31 68.56
N GLY A 33 63.98 -27.53 69.06
CA GLY A 33 65.09 -28.44 68.88
C GLY A 33 65.23 -28.88 67.38
N LEU A 34 66.42 -29.41 67.09
CA LEU A 34 66.88 -29.81 65.75
C LEU A 34 65.93 -30.71 64.95
N LEU A 35 65.06 -31.48 65.58
CA LEU A 35 64.07 -32.36 65.04
C LEU A 35 62.86 -31.65 64.36
N ALA A 36 62.55 -30.43 64.79
CA ALA A 36 61.48 -29.64 64.14
C ALA A 36 61.90 -29.01 62.83
N LYS A 37 63.19 -28.74 62.64
CA LYS A 37 63.72 -28.24 61.31
C LYS A 37 63.78 -29.33 60.21
N LEU A 38 63.92 -30.59 60.57
CA LEU A 38 63.90 -31.74 59.65
C LEU A 38 62.47 -32.06 59.17
N ARG A 39 61.44 -31.85 60.01
CA ARG A 39 60.03 -32.03 59.57
C ARG A 39 59.55 -30.92 58.63
N GLY A 40 60.01 -29.68 58.79
CA GLY A 40 59.68 -28.59 57.87
C GLY A 40 60.37 -28.71 56.50
N ALA A 41 61.62 -29.25 56.48
CA ALA A 41 62.33 -29.50 55.22
C ALA A 41 61.72 -30.67 54.44
N ALA A 42 61.19 -31.70 55.09
CA ALA A 42 60.54 -32.83 54.43
C ALA A 42 59.25 -32.44 53.70
N SER A 43 58.43 -31.54 54.31
CA SER A 43 57.19 -31.05 53.66
C SER A 43 57.48 -30.14 52.46
N THR A 44 58.50 -29.28 52.55
CA THR A 44 58.91 -28.44 51.40
C THR A 44 59.53 -29.25 50.27
N LEU A 45 60.33 -30.26 50.58
CA LEU A 45 60.87 -31.18 49.59
C LEU A 45 59.78 -32.02 48.90
N ALA A 46 58.75 -32.46 49.64
CA ALA A 46 57.60 -33.15 49.07
C ALA A 46 56.80 -32.25 48.11
N VAL A 47 56.55 -30.99 48.48
CA VAL A 47 55.87 -30.02 47.61
C VAL A 47 56.69 -29.71 46.37
N VAL A 48 58.00 -29.53 46.50
CA VAL A 48 58.89 -29.28 45.35
C VAL A 48 58.96 -30.51 44.45
N ALA A 49 58.96 -31.73 44.98
CA ALA A 49 58.95 -32.96 44.20
C ALA A 49 57.63 -33.12 43.43
N VAL A 50 56.47 -32.81 44.05
CA VAL A 50 55.16 -32.82 43.40
C VAL A 50 55.07 -31.76 42.32
N LEU A 51 55.50 -30.53 42.59
CA LEU A 51 55.52 -29.45 41.58
C LEU A 51 56.45 -29.75 40.42
N SER A 52 57.64 -30.32 40.71
CA SER A 52 58.57 -30.74 39.68
C SER A 52 58.02 -31.91 38.86
N GLY A 53 57.32 -32.85 39.52
CA GLY A 53 56.61 -33.94 38.83
C GLY A 53 55.53 -33.43 37.90
N ILE A 54 54.74 -32.44 38.35
CA ILE A 54 53.70 -31.78 37.52
C ILE A 54 54.31 -31.01 36.35
N ALA A 55 55.43 -30.31 36.61
CA ALA A 55 56.13 -29.54 35.56
C ALA A 55 56.76 -30.46 34.53
N LEU A 56 57.41 -31.55 34.94
CA LEU A 56 57.95 -32.57 34.05
C LEU A 56 56.84 -33.28 33.25
N TRP A 57 55.73 -33.65 33.91
CA TRP A 57 54.59 -34.26 33.27
C TRP A 57 53.95 -33.29 32.26
N GLY A 58 53.80 -32.02 32.60
CA GLY A 58 53.28 -30.98 31.71
C GLY A 58 54.20 -30.76 30.51
N HIS A 59 55.52 -30.77 30.73
CA HIS A 59 56.51 -30.60 29.66
C HIS A 59 56.48 -31.78 28.66
N PHE A 60 56.41 -33.03 29.17
CA PHE A 60 56.33 -34.22 28.31
C PHE A 60 54.95 -34.38 27.61
N ASN A 61 53.86 -33.82 28.16
CA ASN A 61 52.51 -33.88 27.58
C ASN A 61 52.06 -32.56 26.96
N GLU A 62 52.97 -31.63 26.65
CA GLU A 62 52.64 -30.32 26.04
C GLU A 62 51.54 -29.55 26.78
N TRP A 63 51.41 -29.72 28.08
CA TRP A 63 50.35 -29.13 28.93
C TRP A 63 48.92 -29.45 28.49
N LYS A 64 48.70 -30.55 27.72
CA LYS A 64 47.37 -31.04 27.34
C LYS A 64 46.81 -31.87 28.47
N LEU A 65 45.82 -31.32 29.17
CA LEU A 65 45.06 -32.06 30.18
C LEU A 65 44.16 -33.11 29.47
N PRO A 66 44.20 -34.38 29.83
CA PRO A 66 43.29 -35.39 29.29
C PRO A 66 41.87 -35.00 29.66
N LYS A 67 40.95 -35.09 28.69
CA LYS A 67 39.52 -34.86 28.96
C LYS A 67 39.05 -35.83 30.05
N PHE A 68 38.24 -35.37 31.01
CA PHE A 68 37.78 -36.14 32.16
C PHE A 68 37.08 -37.47 31.74
N SER A 69 36.50 -37.53 30.55
CA SER A 69 35.97 -38.74 29.93
C SER A 69 36.97 -39.83 29.61
N ALA A 70 38.27 -39.49 29.42
CA ALA A 70 39.33 -40.46 29.13
C ALA A 70 39.82 -41.20 30.41
N LEU A 71 39.52 -40.67 31.60
CA LEU A 71 39.86 -41.27 32.87
C LEU A 71 38.81 -42.27 33.39
N THR A 72 37.61 -42.27 32.79
CA THR A 72 36.45 -43.07 33.27
C THR A 72 36.05 -44.21 32.31
N SER A 73 36.61 -44.28 31.09
CA SER A 73 36.27 -45.30 30.12
C SER A 73 37.51 -46.15 29.76
N ASN A 74 37.44 -47.44 30.01
CA ASN A 74 38.45 -48.45 29.57
C ASN A 74 38.36 -48.78 28.07
N ALA A 75 37.66 -47.96 27.27
CA ALA A 75 37.60 -48.06 25.83
C ALA A 75 38.72 -47.17 25.25
N LYS A 76 39.64 -47.70 24.49
CA LYS A 76 40.48 -46.94 23.58
C LYS A 76 39.53 -46.05 22.76
N PRO A 77 39.67 -44.71 22.75
CA PRO A 77 38.92 -43.89 21.81
C PRO A 77 39.43 -44.32 20.41
N GLU A 78 38.57 -44.97 19.62
CA GLU A 78 38.76 -44.91 18.17
C GLU A 78 38.82 -43.44 17.82
N GLU A 79 39.98 -42.95 17.35
CA GLU A 79 40.12 -41.60 16.80
C GLU A 79 39.19 -41.56 15.58
N GLN A 80 37.92 -41.08 15.80
CA GLN A 80 37.05 -40.78 14.68
C GLN A 80 37.74 -39.74 13.83
N LEU A 81 38.25 -40.14 12.68
CA LEU A 81 38.81 -39.25 11.69
C LEU A 81 37.70 -38.27 11.23
N TRP A 82 38.00 -36.96 11.33
CA TRP A 82 37.09 -35.91 10.90
C TRP A 82 37.48 -35.46 9.50
N CYS A 83 36.47 -35.37 8.63
CA CYS A 83 36.62 -34.69 7.36
C CYS A 83 36.74 -33.19 7.60
N ILE A 84 37.95 -32.64 7.42
CA ILE A 84 38.28 -31.24 7.69
C ILE A 84 37.46 -30.31 6.76
N ALA A 85 37.25 -30.74 5.51
CA ALA A 85 36.50 -29.95 4.52
C ALA A 85 35.03 -29.81 4.85
N HIS A 86 34.40 -30.84 5.41
CA HIS A 86 32.92 -30.87 5.61
C HIS A 86 32.52 -30.90 7.08
N ASN A 87 33.49 -30.97 8.00
CA ASN A 87 33.29 -30.92 9.45
C ASN A 87 32.29 -32.00 10.00
N VAL A 88 32.44 -33.20 9.46
CA VAL A 88 31.66 -34.40 9.85
C VAL A 88 32.65 -35.61 10.00
N PRO A 89 32.27 -36.70 10.67
CA PRO A 89 33.08 -37.93 10.70
C PRO A 89 33.39 -38.39 9.28
N GLU A 90 34.64 -38.78 8.99
CA GLU A 90 35.10 -39.11 7.64
C GLU A 90 34.34 -40.31 7.05
N GLU A 91 34.06 -41.35 7.87
CA GLU A 91 33.30 -42.53 7.47
C GLU A 91 31.84 -42.19 7.06
N GLY A 92 31.27 -41.15 7.67
CA GLY A 92 29.91 -40.69 7.41
C GLY A 92 29.78 -39.52 6.44
N CYS A 93 30.90 -39.04 5.86
CA CYS A 93 30.91 -37.87 4.97
C CYS A 93 30.33 -38.21 3.59
N ILE A 94 29.13 -37.67 3.27
CA ILE A 94 28.41 -37.95 2.02
C ILE A 94 29.06 -37.30 0.79
N GLU A 95 29.84 -36.24 0.96
CA GLU A 95 30.52 -35.56 -0.14
C GLU A 95 31.83 -36.28 -0.51
N CYS A 96 32.52 -36.88 0.47
CA CYS A 96 33.79 -37.62 0.24
C CYS A 96 33.53 -39.09 -0.08
N ASN A 97 32.45 -39.67 0.43
CA ASN A 97 32.12 -41.09 0.24
C ASN A 97 30.82 -41.26 -0.57
N SER A 98 30.96 -41.30 -1.88
CA SER A 98 29.85 -41.46 -2.83
C SER A 98 29.03 -42.76 -2.66
N LYS A 99 29.52 -43.75 -1.85
CA LYS A 99 28.80 -44.98 -1.56
C LYS A 99 27.67 -44.79 -0.54
N LEU A 100 27.73 -43.73 0.28
CA LEU A 100 26.74 -43.47 1.32
C LEU A 100 25.40 -42.94 0.75
N VAL A 101 25.47 -42.19 -0.35
CA VAL A 101 24.29 -41.63 -1.03
C VAL A 101 24.47 -41.80 -2.52
N ALA A 102 23.51 -42.42 -3.19
CA ALA A 102 23.53 -42.54 -4.64
C ALA A 102 23.58 -41.16 -5.31
N PRO A 103 24.37 -41.02 -6.39
CA PRO A 103 24.39 -39.78 -7.15
C PRO A 103 22.98 -39.47 -7.69
N ALA A 104 22.54 -38.20 -7.50
CA ALA A 104 21.27 -37.79 -8.07
C ALA A 104 21.40 -37.66 -9.61
N PRO A 105 20.34 -37.97 -10.36
CA PRO A 105 20.31 -37.72 -11.79
C PRO A 105 20.60 -36.23 -12.08
N LYS A 106 21.31 -35.96 -13.19
CA LYS A 106 21.60 -34.58 -13.61
C LYS A 106 20.83 -34.29 -14.89
N TYR A 107 19.80 -33.45 -14.76
CA TYR A 107 18.94 -33.05 -15.88
C TYR A 107 19.33 -31.70 -16.49
N GLY A 108 20.15 -30.92 -15.79
CA GLY A 108 20.63 -29.63 -16.28
C GLY A 108 19.67 -28.46 -16.07
N TRP A 109 19.72 -27.50 -16.96
CA TRP A 109 18.97 -26.26 -16.89
C TRP A 109 17.60 -26.41 -17.57
N CYS A 110 16.53 -25.99 -16.89
CA CYS A 110 15.20 -25.87 -17.46
C CYS A 110 14.95 -24.43 -17.90
N GLU A 111 14.77 -24.20 -19.20
CA GLU A 111 14.54 -22.87 -19.74
C GLU A 111 13.14 -22.32 -19.41
N GLU A 112 12.12 -23.17 -19.36
CA GLU A 112 10.74 -22.76 -19.08
C GLU A 112 10.58 -22.17 -17.68
N HIS A 113 11.24 -22.78 -16.69
CA HIS A 113 11.12 -22.35 -15.29
C HIS A 113 12.35 -21.56 -14.79
N GLY A 114 13.42 -21.48 -15.58
CA GLY A 114 14.63 -20.73 -15.26
C GLY A 114 15.37 -21.19 -14.01
N LEU A 115 15.52 -22.52 -13.85
CA LEU A 115 16.31 -23.12 -12.77
C LEU A 115 16.95 -24.46 -13.15
N ALA A 116 18.00 -24.80 -12.42
CA ALA A 116 18.65 -26.09 -12.55
C ALA A 116 17.85 -27.16 -11.81
N GLN A 117 17.82 -28.36 -12.37
CA GLN A 117 17.21 -29.55 -11.75
C GLN A 117 15.75 -29.31 -11.38
N CYS A 118 14.94 -28.89 -12.34
CA CYS A 118 13.53 -28.54 -12.16
C CYS A 118 12.68 -29.75 -11.69
N VAL A 119 12.15 -29.67 -10.48
CA VAL A 119 11.29 -30.74 -9.93
C VAL A 119 9.90 -30.81 -10.55
N LEU A 120 9.45 -29.77 -11.26
CA LEU A 120 8.20 -29.81 -12.03
C LEU A 120 8.35 -30.73 -13.25
N ASP A 121 9.49 -30.63 -13.96
CA ASP A 121 9.78 -31.47 -15.13
C ASP A 121 10.32 -32.85 -14.73
N HIS A 122 11.05 -32.93 -13.60
CA HIS A 122 11.70 -34.11 -13.08
C HIS A 122 11.29 -34.39 -11.62
N PRO A 123 10.06 -34.91 -11.38
CA PRO A 123 9.52 -35.12 -10.03
C PRO A 123 10.25 -36.21 -9.23
N ASP A 124 11.10 -37.03 -9.85
CA ASP A 124 11.98 -37.99 -9.19
C ASP A 124 13.06 -37.33 -8.32
N LEU A 125 13.37 -36.04 -8.57
CA LEU A 125 14.27 -35.24 -7.72
C LEU A 125 13.65 -34.80 -6.40
N ALA A 126 12.31 -34.89 -6.28
CA ALA A 126 11.60 -34.49 -5.07
C ALA A 126 11.99 -35.35 -3.85
N GLN A 127 12.13 -34.73 -2.72
CA GLN A 127 12.45 -35.38 -1.46
C GLN A 127 11.19 -35.88 -0.74
N LEU A 128 10.37 -36.62 -1.48
CA LEU A 128 9.12 -37.25 -1.01
C LEU A 128 9.26 -38.78 -0.92
N PRO A 129 8.47 -39.47 -0.08
CA PRO A 129 8.51 -40.93 0.04
C PRO A 129 8.20 -41.64 -1.29
N THR A 130 7.32 -41.08 -2.09
CA THR A 130 6.94 -41.57 -3.43
C THR A 130 7.06 -40.43 -4.43
N THR A 131 7.49 -40.74 -5.66
CA THR A 131 7.53 -39.76 -6.75
C THR A 131 6.11 -39.29 -7.06
N PRO A 132 5.81 -37.99 -6.92
CA PRO A 132 4.46 -37.49 -7.17
C PRO A 132 4.18 -37.38 -8.67
N VAL A 133 2.90 -37.47 -9.03
CA VAL A 133 2.43 -37.12 -10.37
C VAL A 133 2.14 -35.59 -10.37
N ILE A 134 2.76 -34.90 -11.30
CA ILE A 134 2.57 -33.44 -11.44
C ILE A 134 1.30 -33.19 -12.24
N ALA A 135 0.40 -32.38 -11.70
CA ALA A 135 -0.81 -31.99 -12.38
C ALA A 135 -0.50 -30.90 -13.43
N SER A 136 -1.25 -30.91 -14.54
CA SER A 136 -1.14 -29.85 -15.59
C SER A 136 -1.35 -28.44 -15.03
N GLU A 137 -2.14 -28.33 -13.95
CA GLU A 137 -2.39 -27.07 -13.26
C GLU A 137 -1.13 -26.51 -12.57
N ASP A 138 -0.20 -27.34 -12.13
CA ASP A 138 1.07 -26.86 -11.53
C ASP A 138 1.94 -26.16 -12.57
N PHE A 139 1.98 -26.66 -13.79
CA PHE A 139 2.65 -25.99 -14.93
C PHE A 139 1.93 -24.71 -15.32
N ALA A 140 0.58 -24.76 -15.43
CA ALA A 140 -0.21 -23.58 -15.76
C ALA A 140 -0.04 -22.46 -14.72
N ARG A 141 -0.02 -22.81 -13.44
CA ARG A 141 0.25 -21.88 -12.34
C ARG A 141 1.63 -21.21 -12.47
N ALA A 142 2.67 -22.00 -12.71
CA ALA A 142 4.02 -21.49 -12.87
C ALA A 142 4.11 -20.55 -14.09
N ARG A 143 3.50 -20.92 -15.22
CA ARG A 143 3.44 -20.11 -16.43
C ARG A 143 2.72 -18.79 -16.19
N ARG A 144 1.51 -18.79 -15.58
CA ARG A 144 0.77 -17.55 -15.26
C ARG A 144 1.63 -16.58 -14.44
N ALA A 145 2.40 -17.07 -13.47
CA ALA A 145 3.25 -16.25 -12.63
C ALA A 145 4.45 -15.66 -13.40
N LEU A 146 5.06 -16.43 -14.31
CA LEU A 146 6.22 -16.01 -15.09
C LEU A 146 5.83 -15.11 -16.27
N ASP A 147 4.69 -15.37 -16.93
CA ASP A 147 4.18 -14.53 -18.04
C ASP A 147 3.81 -13.14 -17.52
N LEU A 148 3.19 -13.06 -16.35
CA LEU A 148 2.85 -11.78 -15.74
C LEU A 148 4.11 -10.95 -15.40
N ARG A 149 5.09 -11.58 -14.76
CA ARG A 149 6.32 -10.95 -14.32
C ARG A 149 7.49 -11.94 -14.48
N PRO A 150 8.30 -11.81 -15.53
CA PRO A 150 9.36 -12.78 -15.84
C PRO A 150 10.41 -12.97 -14.73
N ARG A 151 10.61 -11.99 -13.83
CA ARG A 151 11.57 -12.05 -12.71
C ARG A 151 12.97 -12.49 -13.17
N VAL A 152 13.47 -11.75 -14.16
CA VAL A 152 14.77 -12.04 -14.80
C VAL A 152 15.91 -12.08 -13.79
N GLU A 153 15.80 -11.28 -12.73
CA GLU A 153 16.73 -11.23 -11.60
C GLU A 153 16.92 -12.57 -10.88
N ASN A 154 15.96 -13.49 -10.97
CA ASN A 154 16.02 -14.82 -10.37
C ASN A 154 16.30 -15.93 -11.39
N ASN A 155 16.75 -15.59 -12.59
CA ASN A 155 16.94 -16.51 -13.72
C ASN A 155 18.43 -16.76 -14.00
N SER A 156 19.21 -17.03 -12.97
CA SER A 156 20.62 -17.36 -13.09
C SER A 156 20.93 -18.73 -12.49
N LEU A 157 21.95 -19.41 -13.05
CA LEU A 157 22.38 -20.70 -12.54
C LEU A 157 23.02 -20.51 -11.15
N CYS A 158 22.48 -21.22 -10.16
CA CYS A 158 23.05 -21.28 -8.83
C CYS A 158 24.28 -22.20 -8.77
N PRO A 159 25.49 -21.73 -8.47
CA PRO A 159 26.65 -22.61 -8.36
C PRO A 159 26.53 -23.67 -7.26
N SER A 160 25.66 -23.41 -6.30
CA SER A 160 25.49 -24.25 -5.10
C SER A 160 24.40 -25.30 -5.20
N TYR A 161 23.68 -25.40 -6.32
CA TYR A 161 22.52 -26.29 -6.44
C TYR A 161 22.83 -27.79 -6.29
N GLU A 162 24.06 -28.21 -6.51
CA GLU A 162 24.50 -29.59 -6.35
C GLU A 162 24.96 -29.90 -4.90
N ARG A 163 25.11 -28.88 -4.06
CA ARG A 163 25.65 -29.05 -2.71
C ARG A 163 24.63 -29.61 -1.75
N ARG A 164 25.15 -30.26 -0.72
CA ARG A 164 24.39 -30.79 0.41
C ARG A 164 25.02 -30.27 1.70
N ILE A 165 24.20 -29.90 2.65
CA ILE A 165 24.66 -29.49 3.99
C ILE A 165 24.38 -30.61 4.96
N GLN A 166 25.42 -31.25 5.47
CA GLN A 166 25.34 -32.38 6.38
C GLN A 166 25.62 -31.94 7.82
N PHE A 167 24.86 -32.51 8.75
CA PHE A 167 25.15 -32.45 10.18
C PHE A 167 25.95 -33.67 10.63
N ALA A 168 26.89 -33.47 11.56
CA ALA A 168 27.72 -34.55 12.09
C ALA A 168 26.90 -35.62 12.83
N SER A 169 25.76 -35.24 13.40
CA SER A 169 24.85 -36.15 14.11
C SER A 169 23.46 -35.53 14.25
N ALA A 170 22.46 -36.36 14.66
CA ALA A 170 21.13 -35.85 15.02
C ALA A 170 21.18 -34.83 16.18
N ALA A 171 22.02 -35.07 17.18
CA ALA A 171 22.20 -34.14 18.29
C ALA A 171 22.81 -32.80 17.86
N ALA A 172 23.71 -32.80 16.85
CA ALA A 172 24.26 -31.58 16.28
C ALA A 172 23.18 -30.78 15.52
N MET A 173 22.27 -31.45 14.82
CA MET A 173 21.13 -30.82 14.13
C MET A 173 20.15 -30.20 15.14
N GLU A 174 19.79 -30.93 16.20
CA GLU A 174 18.91 -30.45 17.26
C GLU A 174 19.53 -29.23 17.97
N LYS A 175 20.83 -29.29 18.30
CA LYS A 175 21.56 -28.16 18.92
C LYS A 175 21.63 -26.94 18.00
N ALA A 176 21.63 -27.11 16.70
CA ALA A 176 21.58 -26.00 15.74
C ALA A 176 20.21 -25.28 15.75
N GLY A 177 19.15 -25.95 16.23
CA GLY A 177 17.82 -25.36 16.36
C GLY A 177 17.21 -24.96 15.02
N VAL A 178 17.50 -25.70 13.96
CA VAL A 178 16.92 -25.46 12.63
C VAL A 178 15.51 -26.06 12.60
N ASP A 179 14.50 -25.18 12.54
CA ASP A 179 13.13 -25.60 12.35
C ASP A 179 12.86 -25.99 10.88
N ILE A 180 11.84 -26.78 10.68
CA ILE A 180 11.41 -27.24 9.36
C ILE A 180 9.96 -26.85 9.10
N ALA A 181 9.63 -26.59 7.84
CA ALA A 181 8.27 -26.30 7.38
C ALA A 181 7.92 -27.16 6.18
N VAL A 182 6.65 -27.56 6.10
CA VAL A 182 6.12 -28.28 4.93
C VAL A 182 5.74 -27.28 3.86
N VAL A 183 6.08 -27.56 2.60
CA VAL A 183 5.61 -26.82 1.43
C VAL A 183 4.11 -27.09 1.27
N VAL A 184 3.30 -26.08 1.42
CA VAL A 184 1.83 -26.18 1.39
C VAL A 184 1.23 -25.33 0.28
N ARG A 185 -0.01 -25.67 -0.12
CA ARG A 185 -0.80 -24.83 -1.02
C ARG A 185 -1.59 -23.81 -0.21
N ARG A 186 -1.50 -22.55 -0.58
CA ARG A 186 -2.31 -21.46 -0.01
C ARG A 186 -2.69 -20.46 -1.09
N PRO A 187 -3.84 -19.77 -0.92
CA PRO A 187 -4.19 -18.66 -1.81
C PRO A 187 -3.21 -17.50 -1.61
N ILE A 188 -2.81 -16.88 -2.71
CA ILE A 188 -2.01 -15.66 -2.71
C ILE A 188 -2.63 -14.63 -3.65
N ILE A 189 -2.37 -13.37 -3.36
CA ILE A 189 -2.72 -12.25 -4.21
C ILE A 189 -1.42 -11.52 -4.56
N GLU A 190 -1.10 -11.50 -5.85
CA GLU A 190 -0.03 -10.66 -6.37
C GLU A 190 -0.62 -9.29 -6.72
N ALA A 191 -0.15 -8.25 -6.08
CA ALA A 191 -0.66 -6.90 -6.25
C ALA A 191 0.47 -5.86 -6.31
N VAL A 192 0.21 -4.80 -7.04
CA VAL A 192 0.98 -3.56 -6.96
C VAL A 192 0.42 -2.73 -5.82
N VAL A 193 1.28 -2.31 -4.91
CA VAL A 193 0.92 -1.48 -3.77
C VAL A 193 1.28 -0.03 -4.08
N ALA A 194 0.29 0.85 -4.00
CA ALA A 194 0.47 2.27 -4.23
C ALA A 194 -0.27 3.10 -3.18
N ASN A 195 0.28 4.25 -2.83
CA ASN A 195 -0.42 5.21 -2.01
C ASN A 195 -1.33 6.07 -2.88
N GLY A 196 -2.40 6.56 -2.31
CA GLY A 196 -3.33 7.43 -3.02
C GLY A 196 -4.20 8.24 -2.10
N GLU A 197 -4.95 9.12 -2.73
CA GLU A 197 -5.86 10.06 -2.10
C GLU A 197 -7.26 9.88 -2.67
N VAL A 198 -8.25 9.86 -1.79
CA VAL A 198 -9.66 9.84 -2.17
C VAL A 198 -10.09 11.27 -2.48
N VAL A 199 -10.70 11.47 -3.65
CA VAL A 199 -11.22 12.76 -4.10
C VAL A 199 -12.67 12.60 -4.58
N TYR A 200 -13.40 13.72 -4.70
CA TYR A 200 -14.72 13.68 -5.33
C TYR A 200 -14.62 13.27 -6.80
N ASP A 201 -15.64 12.58 -7.27
CA ASP A 201 -15.81 12.32 -8.71
C ASP A 201 -16.09 13.64 -9.42
N GLN A 202 -15.11 14.13 -10.19
CA GLN A 202 -15.22 15.39 -10.92
C GLN A 202 -16.27 15.37 -12.03
N THR A 203 -16.74 14.20 -12.46
CA THR A 203 -17.83 14.06 -13.43
C THR A 203 -19.21 14.17 -12.77
N HIS A 204 -19.26 13.98 -11.46
CA HIS A 204 -20.44 14.08 -10.62
C HIS A 204 -20.27 15.14 -9.52
N SER A 205 -19.56 16.23 -9.85
CA SER A 205 -19.43 17.42 -9.01
C SER A 205 -19.68 18.68 -9.81
N ALA A 206 -20.20 19.70 -9.17
CA ALA A 206 -20.49 21.00 -9.77
C ALA A 206 -19.94 22.12 -8.92
N HIS A 207 -19.15 22.99 -9.54
CA HIS A 207 -18.61 24.21 -8.98
C HIS A 207 -19.50 25.37 -9.42
N LEU A 208 -20.09 26.09 -8.47
CA LEU A 208 -21.12 27.08 -8.71
C LEU A 208 -20.59 28.48 -8.39
N ALA A 209 -20.52 29.32 -9.40
CA ALA A 209 -20.32 30.75 -9.29
C ALA A 209 -21.59 31.49 -9.67
N SER A 210 -21.72 32.77 -9.29
CA SER A 210 -22.81 33.62 -9.79
C SER A 210 -22.65 33.87 -11.28
N ARG A 211 -23.75 33.92 -12.03
CA ARG A 211 -23.74 34.38 -13.43
C ARG A 211 -23.77 35.92 -13.54
N VAL A 212 -24.09 36.57 -12.44
CA VAL A 212 -24.28 38.03 -12.38
C VAL A 212 -23.50 38.64 -11.21
N LEU A 213 -23.05 39.83 -11.37
CA LEU A 213 -22.48 40.62 -10.28
C LEU A 213 -23.61 41.11 -9.35
N GLY A 214 -23.43 40.88 -8.05
CA GLY A 214 -24.45 41.30 -7.09
C GLY A 214 -24.03 41.13 -5.65
N THR A 215 -25.01 41.18 -4.75
CA THR A 215 -24.83 40.94 -3.32
C THR A 215 -25.62 39.70 -2.92
N ALA A 216 -25.02 38.78 -2.18
CA ALA A 216 -25.73 37.61 -1.63
C ALA A 216 -26.79 38.10 -0.62
N TRP A 217 -28.05 38.16 -1.03
CA TRP A 217 -29.12 38.66 -0.19
C TRP A 217 -29.53 37.64 0.89
N ARG A 218 -29.67 36.37 0.50
CA ARG A 218 -29.98 35.27 1.41
C ARG A 218 -29.31 33.98 0.96
N VAL A 219 -28.81 33.21 1.92
CA VAL A 219 -28.20 31.90 1.69
C VAL A 219 -29.08 30.84 2.33
N GLU A 220 -29.63 29.94 1.50
CA GLU A 220 -30.68 28.99 1.90
C GLU A 220 -30.09 27.67 2.40
N ARG A 221 -28.89 27.29 1.93
CA ARG A 221 -28.30 25.99 2.15
C ARG A 221 -26.94 26.09 2.80
N GLN A 222 -26.56 25.06 3.57
CA GLN A 222 -25.30 24.97 4.30
C GLN A 222 -24.48 23.76 3.86
N VAL A 223 -23.20 23.75 4.25
CA VAL A 223 -22.35 22.57 4.07
C VAL A 223 -22.93 21.38 4.82
N GLY A 224 -23.06 20.24 4.13
CA GLY A 224 -23.68 19.03 4.66
C GLY A 224 -25.16 18.86 4.30
N ASP A 225 -25.82 19.88 3.70
CA ASP A 225 -27.19 19.74 3.23
C ASP A 225 -27.23 18.91 1.94
N ARG A 226 -28.22 18.02 1.84
CA ARG A 226 -28.58 17.35 0.58
C ARG A 226 -29.47 18.24 -0.25
N VAL A 227 -29.19 18.33 -1.53
CA VAL A 227 -29.93 19.15 -2.49
C VAL A 227 -30.34 18.31 -3.69
N GLN A 228 -31.48 18.69 -4.28
CA GLN A 228 -31.93 18.16 -5.56
C GLN A 228 -31.68 19.19 -6.68
N LYS A 229 -31.61 18.69 -7.90
CA LYS A 229 -31.52 19.57 -9.07
C LYS A 229 -32.67 20.58 -9.10
N GLY A 230 -32.35 21.88 -9.13
CA GLY A 230 -33.33 22.96 -9.09
C GLY A 230 -33.53 23.62 -7.73
N ASP A 231 -33.01 23.03 -6.65
CA ASP A 231 -33.09 23.64 -5.31
C ASP A 231 -32.32 24.97 -5.29
N VAL A 232 -32.88 25.97 -4.61
CA VAL A 232 -32.22 27.26 -4.42
C VAL A 232 -31.16 27.14 -3.33
N LEU A 233 -29.97 27.53 -3.65
CA LEU A 233 -28.81 27.57 -2.73
C LEU A 233 -28.64 28.95 -2.10
N ALA A 234 -28.79 29.98 -2.92
CA ALA A 234 -28.72 31.37 -2.48
C ALA A 234 -29.55 32.28 -3.40
N LEU A 235 -29.95 33.43 -2.88
CA LEU A 235 -30.57 34.52 -3.62
C LEU A 235 -29.58 35.68 -3.70
N ILE A 236 -29.31 36.13 -4.92
CA ILE A 236 -28.34 37.22 -5.22
C ILE A 236 -29.14 38.44 -5.68
N ASP A 237 -28.90 39.57 -5.05
CA ASP A 237 -29.41 40.87 -5.45
C ASP A 237 -28.51 41.40 -6.57
N ALA A 238 -29.03 41.41 -7.81
CA ALA A 238 -28.26 41.77 -9.02
C ALA A 238 -28.99 42.82 -9.88
N ALA A 239 -28.44 44.00 -9.97
CA ALA A 239 -29.00 45.10 -10.73
C ALA A 239 -29.22 44.78 -12.23
N GLU A 240 -28.40 43.91 -12.80
CA GLU A 240 -28.49 43.46 -14.19
C GLU A 240 -29.78 42.69 -14.44
N VAL A 241 -30.18 41.81 -13.50
CA VAL A 241 -31.45 41.09 -13.54
C VAL A 241 -32.64 42.04 -13.53
N GLY A 242 -32.61 43.04 -12.66
CA GLY A 242 -33.66 44.07 -12.61
C GLY A 242 -33.79 44.85 -13.92
N ARG A 243 -32.64 45.19 -14.55
CA ARG A 243 -32.62 45.83 -15.85
C ARG A 243 -33.26 44.96 -16.94
N ALA A 244 -32.85 43.68 -17.04
CA ALA A 244 -33.42 42.76 -18.02
C ALA A 244 -34.93 42.54 -17.83
N LYS A 245 -35.38 42.37 -16.58
CA LYS A 245 -36.83 42.25 -16.24
C LYS A 245 -37.60 43.52 -16.61
N SER A 246 -37.02 44.71 -16.38
CA SER A 246 -37.66 46.00 -16.74
C SER A 246 -37.74 46.17 -18.26
N GLU A 247 -36.70 45.82 -19.00
CA GLU A 247 -36.67 45.82 -20.46
C GLU A 247 -37.71 44.87 -21.06
N LEU A 248 -37.89 43.70 -20.48
CA LEU A 248 -38.95 42.78 -20.88
C LEU A 248 -40.33 43.38 -20.66
N LEU A 249 -40.63 43.94 -19.47
CA LEU A 249 -41.90 44.59 -19.17
C LEU A 249 -42.22 45.73 -20.15
N GLN A 250 -41.21 46.54 -20.45
CA GLN A 250 -41.31 47.64 -21.44
C GLN A 250 -41.62 47.10 -22.85
N ALA A 251 -40.91 46.03 -23.28
CA ALA A 251 -41.12 45.39 -24.58
C ALA A 251 -42.55 44.84 -24.72
N ILE A 252 -43.07 44.18 -23.70
CA ILE A 252 -44.45 43.67 -23.65
C ILE A 252 -45.47 44.81 -23.75
N ALA A 253 -45.28 45.86 -22.97
CA ALA A 253 -46.19 47.00 -22.98
C ALA A 253 -46.21 47.73 -24.35
N GLN A 254 -45.04 47.91 -24.96
CA GLN A 254 -44.91 48.53 -26.28
C GLN A 254 -45.52 47.62 -27.38
N LEU A 255 -45.32 46.33 -27.33
CA LEU A 255 -45.90 45.37 -28.28
C LEU A 255 -47.44 45.46 -28.27
N ARG A 256 -48.07 45.43 -27.11
CA ARG A 256 -49.53 45.59 -26.96
C ARG A 256 -50.06 46.89 -27.54
N LEU A 257 -49.36 47.96 -27.28
CA LEU A 257 -49.75 49.25 -27.87
C LEU A 257 -49.70 49.22 -29.40
N ARG A 258 -48.65 48.63 -29.98
CA ARG A 258 -48.48 48.50 -31.42
C ARG A 258 -49.53 47.52 -32.01
N GLU A 259 -49.84 46.40 -31.38
CA GLU A 259 -50.92 45.48 -31.78
C GLU A 259 -52.28 46.17 -31.81
N THR A 260 -52.59 46.91 -30.76
CA THR A 260 -53.83 47.65 -30.68
C THR A 260 -53.93 48.71 -31.79
N ASN A 261 -52.79 49.37 -32.11
CA ASN A 261 -52.72 50.36 -33.16
C ASN A 261 -52.92 49.74 -34.56
N VAL A 262 -52.26 48.60 -34.84
CA VAL A 262 -52.46 47.83 -36.10
C VAL A 262 -53.93 47.42 -36.22
N LYS A 263 -54.50 46.83 -35.20
CA LYS A 263 -55.93 46.41 -35.16
C LYS A 263 -56.87 47.56 -35.45
N ARG A 264 -56.63 48.71 -34.84
CA ARG A 264 -57.43 49.93 -35.04
C ARG A 264 -57.29 50.44 -36.51
N LEU A 265 -56.07 50.53 -37.02
CA LEU A 265 -55.80 51.03 -38.37
C LEU A 265 -56.31 50.09 -39.45
N SER A 266 -56.20 48.75 -39.27
CA SER A 266 -56.70 47.77 -40.17
C SER A 266 -58.23 47.83 -40.30
N THR A 267 -58.97 48.03 -39.18
CA THR A 267 -60.41 48.20 -39.17
C THR A 267 -60.82 49.49 -39.95
N LEU A 268 -60.17 50.61 -39.68
CA LEU A 268 -60.40 51.90 -40.34
C LEU A 268 -60.04 51.86 -41.85
N ALA A 269 -59.06 51.07 -42.24
CA ALA A 269 -58.66 50.89 -43.64
C ALA A 269 -59.74 50.05 -44.39
N GLY A 270 -60.38 49.08 -43.74
CA GLY A 270 -61.51 48.33 -44.27
C GLY A 270 -62.71 49.22 -44.59
N ASP A 271 -62.87 50.26 -43.78
CA ASP A 271 -63.96 51.27 -43.97
C ASP A 271 -63.52 52.40 -44.97
N GLY A 272 -62.36 52.33 -45.55
CA GLY A 272 -61.83 53.36 -46.48
C GLY A 272 -61.35 54.64 -45.85
N ALA A 273 -61.27 54.73 -44.52
CA ALA A 273 -60.97 55.95 -43.73
C ALA A 273 -59.46 56.21 -43.57
N VAL A 274 -58.58 55.23 -43.87
CA VAL A 274 -57.12 55.34 -43.68
C VAL A 274 -56.38 54.78 -44.87
N ALA A 275 -55.28 55.44 -45.29
CA ALA A 275 -54.46 55.00 -46.40
C ALA A 275 -53.73 53.67 -46.08
N ALA A 276 -53.65 52.75 -47.04
CA ALA A 276 -52.95 51.46 -46.92
C ALA A 276 -51.45 51.60 -46.53
N ARG A 277 -50.86 52.72 -46.78
CA ARG A 277 -49.49 53.03 -46.33
C ARG A 277 -49.41 53.11 -44.79
N ALA A 278 -50.39 53.70 -44.13
CA ALA A 278 -50.36 53.84 -42.66
C ALA A 278 -50.51 52.49 -41.96
N VAL A 279 -51.27 51.54 -42.59
CA VAL A 279 -51.35 50.18 -42.06
C VAL A 279 -50.01 49.44 -42.19
N ARG A 280 -49.33 49.53 -43.36
CA ARG A 280 -48.01 48.91 -43.53
C ARG A 280 -46.93 49.51 -42.62
N GLU A 281 -46.99 50.82 -42.33
CA GLU A 281 -46.08 51.49 -41.38
C GLU A 281 -46.38 51.00 -39.94
N ALA A 282 -47.61 50.76 -39.59
CA ALA A 282 -47.99 50.18 -38.28
C ALA A 282 -47.60 48.70 -38.18
N GLU A 283 -47.77 47.94 -39.25
CA GLU A 283 -47.32 46.53 -39.32
C GLU A 283 -45.80 46.41 -39.19
N ALA A 284 -45.02 47.26 -39.88
CA ALA A 284 -43.56 47.34 -39.73
C ALA A 284 -43.15 47.71 -38.30
N SER A 285 -43.87 48.64 -37.67
CA SER A 285 -43.66 49.01 -36.28
C SER A 285 -44.01 47.83 -35.32
N LEU A 286 -45.04 47.05 -35.61
CA LEU A 286 -45.39 45.86 -34.84
C LEU A 286 -44.28 44.80 -34.94
N GLN A 287 -43.76 44.55 -36.16
CA GLN A 287 -42.65 43.61 -36.37
C GLN A 287 -41.39 44.05 -35.59
N GLU A 288 -41.07 45.34 -35.57
CA GLU A 288 -39.97 45.87 -34.72
C GLU A 288 -40.22 45.60 -33.23
N GLY A 289 -41.49 45.73 -32.77
CA GLY A 289 -41.85 45.40 -31.39
C GLY A 289 -41.68 43.93 -31.02
N GLN A 290 -42.02 43.04 -31.95
CA GLN A 290 -41.83 41.60 -31.80
C GLN A 290 -40.31 41.26 -31.67
N ILE A 291 -39.46 41.83 -32.54
CA ILE A 291 -38.02 41.65 -32.45
C ILE A 291 -37.48 42.14 -31.11
N ARG A 292 -37.95 43.28 -30.60
CA ARG A 292 -37.53 43.83 -29.30
C ARG A 292 -37.94 42.95 -28.15
N LEU A 293 -39.18 42.38 -28.19
CA LEU A 293 -39.62 41.42 -27.20
C LEU A 293 -38.73 40.15 -27.20
N LEU A 294 -38.44 39.59 -28.39
CA LEU A 294 -37.57 38.44 -28.50
C LEU A 294 -36.17 38.73 -27.95
N ALA A 295 -35.60 39.92 -28.23
CA ALA A 295 -34.31 40.32 -27.68
C ALA A 295 -34.31 40.41 -26.14
N ALA A 296 -35.40 40.94 -25.55
CA ALA A 296 -35.54 41.04 -24.09
C ALA A 296 -35.70 39.65 -23.43
N GLN A 297 -36.49 38.76 -24.06
CA GLN A 297 -36.58 37.33 -23.62
C GLN A 297 -35.23 36.63 -23.68
N GLN A 298 -34.47 36.81 -24.77
CA GLN A 298 -33.15 36.20 -24.92
C GLN A 298 -32.16 36.74 -23.89
N ALA A 299 -32.24 38.03 -23.52
CA ALA A 299 -31.39 38.61 -22.47
C ALA A 299 -31.63 37.92 -21.10
N LEU A 300 -32.88 37.59 -20.76
CA LEU A 300 -33.18 36.82 -19.53
C LEU A 300 -32.64 35.38 -19.59
N VAL A 301 -32.84 34.71 -20.73
CA VAL A 301 -32.29 33.34 -20.93
C VAL A 301 -30.79 33.32 -20.80
N ASN A 302 -30.07 34.31 -21.35
CA ASN A 302 -28.62 34.44 -21.23
C ASN A 302 -28.18 34.59 -19.77
N LEU A 303 -28.97 35.25 -18.92
CA LEU A 303 -28.73 35.33 -17.47
C LEU A 303 -29.08 34.00 -16.75
N GLY A 304 -29.70 33.04 -17.42
CA GLY A 304 -30.13 31.76 -16.83
C GLY A 304 -31.51 31.80 -16.18
N LEU A 305 -32.30 32.85 -16.46
CA LEU A 305 -33.68 32.93 -16.05
C LEU A 305 -34.60 32.30 -17.13
N PRO A 306 -35.75 31.73 -16.75
CA PRO A 306 -36.70 31.19 -17.70
C PRO A 306 -37.27 32.28 -18.60
N SER A 307 -37.59 31.95 -19.86
CA SER A 307 -38.41 32.82 -20.69
C SER A 307 -39.86 32.78 -20.19
N PRO A 308 -40.54 33.92 -20.04
CA PRO A 308 -41.95 33.93 -19.65
C PRO A 308 -42.78 33.22 -20.73
N SER A 309 -43.88 32.58 -20.30
CA SER A 309 -44.84 31.96 -21.22
C SER A 309 -45.60 33.03 -22.04
N ASP A 310 -46.04 32.66 -23.24
CA ASP A 310 -46.80 33.57 -24.11
C ASP A 310 -48.12 34.02 -23.43
N GLU A 311 -48.64 33.25 -22.48
CA GLU A 311 -49.83 33.56 -21.69
C GLU A 311 -49.68 34.83 -20.85
N ILE A 312 -48.46 35.13 -20.35
CA ILE A 312 -48.16 36.35 -19.60
C ILE A 312 -48.54 37.60 -20.41
N SER A 313 -48.36 37.54 -21.72
CA SER A 313 -48.70 38.63 -22.62
C SER A 313 -50.23 38.92 -22.67
N SER A 314 -51.10 38.05 -22.16
CA SER A 314 -52.55 38.25 -22.13
C SER A 314 -53.08 38.83 -20.78
N LEU A 315 -52.27 38.79 -19.72
CA LEU A 315 -52.65 39.25 -18.39
C LEU A 315 -52.76 40.77 -18.29
N PRO A 316 -53.49 41.34 -17.30
CA PRO A 316 -53.45 42.78 -16.94
C PRO A 316 -52.05 43.23 -16.62
N THR A 317 -51.72 44.52 -16.89
CA THR A 317 -50.35 45.05 -16.70
C THR A 317 -49.81 44.86 -15.28
N ASP A 318 -50.65 45.01 -14.27
CA ASP A 318 -50.30 44.87 -12.86
C ASP A 318 -49.94 43.40 -12.50
N GLU A 319 -50.62 42.43 -13.13
CA GLU A 319 -50.34 41.03 -12.96
C GLU A 319 -49.05 40.63 -13.68
N ILE A 320 -48.83 41.15 -14.91
CA ILE A 320 -47.53 40.95 -15.62
C ILE A 320 -46.37 41.47 -14.78
N ALA A 321 -46.49 42.64 -14.17
CA ALA A 321 -45.44 43.23 -13.36
C ALA A 321 -45.07 42.30 -12.18
N LYS A 322 -46.07 41.70 -11.52
CA LYS A 322 -45.87 40.75 -10.42
C LYS A 322 -45.22 39.43 -10.89
N GLU A 323 -45.69 38.85 -11.99
CA GLU A 323 -45.14 37.64 -12.57
C GLU A 323 -43.66 37.86 -13.00
N ILE A 324 -43.34 38.98 -13.66
CA ILE A 324 -41.97 39.31 -14.04
C ILE A 324 -41.09 39.56 -12.81
N GLN A 325 -41.64 40.21 -11.76
CA GLN A 325 -40.93 40.42 -10.50
C GLN A 325 -40.42 39.12 -9.91
N LEU A 326 -41.28 38.09 -9.89
CA LEU A 326 -40.96 36.78 -9.30
C LEU A 326 -40.36 35.78 -10.31
N LEU A 327 -40.19 36.19 -11.57
CA LEU A 327 -39.70 35.33 -12.63
C LEU A 327 -38.36 34.67 -12.26
N GLY A 328 -38.32 33.33 -12.37
CA GLY A 328 -37.17 32.49 -12.08
C GLY A 328 -37.07 32.06 -10.62
N LEU A 329 -37.91 32.56 -9.70
CA LEU A 329 -37.92 32.09 -8.32
C LEU A 329 -38.85 30.87 -8.19
N PRO A 330 -38.40 29.75 -7.57
CA PRO A 330 -39.27 28.61 -7.27
C PRO A 330 -40.44 29.00 -6.31
N ALA A 331 -41.57 28.31 -6.45
CA ALA A 331 -42.78 28.60 -5.65
C ALA A 331 -42.56 28.51 -4.13
N GLU A 332 -41.69 27.62 -3.68
CA GLU A 332 -41.30 27.47 -2.27
C GLU A 332 -40.63 28.75 -1.73
N VAL A 333 -39.71 29.33 -2.48
CA VAL A 333 -39.04 30.58 -2.12
C VAL A 333 -40.04 31.73 -2.15
N VAL A 334 -40.88 31.81 -3.20
CA VAL A 334 -41.92 32.84 -3.33
C VAL A 334 -42.86 32.87 -2.13
N SER A 335 -43.22 31.70 -1.59
CA SER A 335 -44.09 31.61 -0.40
C SER A 335 -43.51 32.22 0.87
N THR A 336 -42.17 32.33 0.94
CA THR A 336 -41.42 32.88 2.10
C THR A 336 -41.10 34.36 1.93
N LEU A 337 -41.33 34.95 0.75
CA LEU A 337 -41.03 36.35 0.43
C LEU A 337 -42.27 37.23 0.68
N ASP A 338 -42.06 38.42 1.27
CA ASP A 338 -43.04 39.48 1.24
C ASP A 338 -42.97 40.19 -0.12
N VAL A 339 -43.89 39.84 -1.02
CA VAL A 339 -43.97 40.31 -2.39
C VAL A 339 -44.03 41.87 -2.45
N ALA A 340 -44.62 42.51 -1.44
CA ALA A 340 -44.74 43.97 -1.41
C ALA A 340 -43.41 44.67 -1.15
N SER A 341 -42.49 44.04 -0.42
CA SER A 341 -41.16 44.60 -0.08
C SER A 341 -40.04 43.99 -0.89
N THR A 342 -40.29 42.94 -1.70
CA THR A 342 -39.27 42.21 -2.47
C THR A 342 -38.89 42.99 -3.73
N THR A 343 -37.63 43.14 -3.98
CA THR A 343 -37.08 43.81 -5.18
C THR A 343 -37.17 42.91 -6.41
N THR A 344 -37.25 43.48 -7.60
CA THR A 344 -37.26 42.72 -8.88
C THR A 344 -35.92 42.14 -9.28
N ILE A 345 -34.88 42.41 -8.49
CA ILE A 345 -33.46 42.18 -8.84
C ILE A 345 -32.89 40.86 -8.31
N LEU A 346 -33.77 40.04 -7.67
CA LEU A 346 -33.33 38.75 -7.13
C LEU A 346 -33.03 37.75 -8.23
N PHE A 347 -31.84 37.12 -8.14
CA PHE A 347 -31.37 36.03 -8.98
C PHE A 347 -31.17 34.78 -8.12
N PRO A 348 -31.84 33.65 -8.43
CA PRO A 348 -31.67 32.40 -7.71
C PRO A 348 -30.44 31.68 -8.22
N LEU A 349 -29.49 31.34 -7.34
CA LEU A 349 -28.44 30.38 -7.60
C LEU A 349 -29.01 28.98 -7.27
N ILE A 350 -29.17 28.14 -8.28
CA ILE A 350 -29.82 26.83 -8.15
C ILE A 350 -28.81 25.69 -8.30
N ALA A 351 -29.09 24.55 -7.65
CA ALA A 351 -28.31 23.31 -7.80
C ALA A 351 -28.52 22.72 -9.20
N PRO A 352 -27.44 22.44 -9.97
CA PRO A 352 -27.56 21.87 -11.32
C PRO A 352 -27.79 20.36 -11.30
N MET A 353 -27.55 19.70 -10.15
CA MET A 353 -27.61 18.26 -9.97
C MET A 353 -28.00 17.91 -8.53
N ASP A 354 -28.42 16.66 -8.34
CA ASP A 354 -28.62 16.09 -7.01
C ASP A 354 -27.26 15.84 -6.35
N GLY A 355 -27.14 16.09 -5.04
CA GLY A 355 -25.88 15.88 -4.33
C GLY A 355 -25.87 16.41 -2.91
N LEU A 356 -24.65 16.46 -2.37
CA LEU A 356 -24.32 17.04 -1.07
C LEU A 356 -23.56 18.36 -1.28
N ILE A 357 -23.88 19.39 -0.52
CA ILE A 357 -23.05 20.60 -0.49
C ILE A 357 -21.79 20.29 0.31
N VAL A 358 -20.67 20.23 -0.40
CA VAL A 358 -19.35 19.88 0.19
C VAL A 358 -18.53 21.09 0.53
N ASN A 359 -18.79 22.22 -0.16
CA ASN A 359 -18.16 23.51 0.15
C ASN A 359 -19.15 24.66 -0.07
N ARG A 360 -19.06 25.69 0.78
CA ARG A 360 -19.77 26.95 0.68
C ARG A 360 -18.85 28.09 1.07
N ASP A 361 -18.61 29.02 0.14
CA ASP A 361 -17.79 30.22 0.33
C ASP A 361 -18.60 31.48 0.01
N VAL A 362 -19.74 31.63 0.67
CA VAL A 362 -20.60 32.81 0.56
C VAL A 362 -21.37 33.04 1.86
N VAL A 363 -21.48 34.29 2.27
CA VAL A 363 -22.29 34.72 3.42
C VAL A 363 -23.29 35.81 3.01
N PRO A 364 -24.46 35.94 3.70
CA PRO A 364 -25.39 37.00 3.43
C PRO A 364 -24.74 38.39 3.57
N GLY A 365 -25.02 39.30 2.63
CA GLY A 365 -24.44 40.65 2.56
C GLY A 365 -23.11 40.75 1.81
N GLU A 366 -22.55 39.64 1.38
CA GLU A 366 -21.28 39.60 0.63
C GLU A 366 -21.50 39.93 -0.84
N VAL A 367 -20.59 40.76 -1.40
CA VAL A 367 -20.56 41.03 -2.84
C VAL A 367 -19.95 39.84 -3.57
N VAL A 368 -20.68 39.31 -4.54
CA VAL A 368 -20.29 38.15 -5.35
C VAL A 368 -20.15 38.55 -6.82
N ASP A 369 -19.19 37.93 -7.47
CA ASP A 369 -18.93 38.11 -8.90
C ASP A 369 -18.94 36.75 -9.64
N THR A 370 -18.68 36.78 -10.96
CA THR A 370 -18.71 35.60 -11.84
C THR A 370 -17.49 34.72 -11.70
N THR A 371 -16.47 35.11 -10.96
CA THR A 371 -15.19 34.38 -10.80
C THR A 371 -15.11 33.66 -9.46
N LYS A 372 -15.87 34.12 -8.47
CA LYS A 372 -15.89 33.53 -7.14
C LYS A 372 -16.71 32.26 -7.12
N LEU A 373 -16.09 31.16 -6.65
CA LEU A 373 -16.78 29.91 -6.34
C LEU A 373 -17.61 30.09 -5.07
N LEU A 374 -18.92 29.93 -5.18
CA LEU A 374 -19.86 30.14 -4.06
C LEU A 374 -20.25 28.84 -3.38
N PHE A 375 -20.50 27.79 -4.19
CA PHE A 375 -20.87 26.46 -3.71
C PHE A 375 -20.16 25.38 -4.53
N GLU A 376 -19.92 24.25 -3.88
CA GLU A 376 -19.55 22.99 -4.52
C GLU A 376 -20.55 21.93 -4.11
N VAL A 377 -21.20 21.31 -5.09
CA VAL A 377 -22.16 20.20 -4.93
C VAL A 377 -21.54 18.96 -5.54
N ALA A 378 -21.49 17.87 -4.78
CA ALA A 378 -20.96 16.60 -5.26
C ALA A 378 -21.87 15.43 -4.91
N ASP A 379 -21.97 14.47 -5.83
CA ASP A 379 -22.50 13.14 -5.51
C ASP A 379 -21.40 12.36 -4.78
N VAL A 380 -21.64 12.09 -3.50
CA VAL A 380 -20.70 11.39 -2.63
C VAL A 380 -20.96 9.87 -2.55
N SER A 381 -21.89 9.34 -3.36
CA SER A 381 -22.17 7.90 -3.41
C SER A 381 -21.06 7.09 -4.09
N SER A 382 -20.27 7.75 -4.93
CA SER A 382 -19.06 7.23 -5.56
C SER A 382 -17.94 8.25 -5.41
N MET A 383 -16.73 7.76 -5.14
CA MET A 383 -15.54 8.59 -4.96
C MET A 383 -14.42 8.08 -5.87
N TRP A 384 -13.52 8.96 -6.25
CA TRP A 384 -12.32 8.56 -6.95
C TRP A 384 -11.16 8.38 -5.99
N LEU A 385 -10.41 7.29 -6.20
CA LEU A 385 -9.10 7.11 -5.59
C LEU A 385 -8.02 7.38 -6.65
N MET A 386 -7.20 8.38 -6.39
CA MET A 386 -6.06 8.72 -7.23
C MET A 386 -4.82 8.06 -6.67
N LEU A 387 -4.36 6.97 -7.32
CA LEU A 387 -3.17 6.21 -6.93
C LEU A 387 -1.92 6.72 -7.64
N ASP A 388 -0.82 6.80 -6.89
CA ASP A 388 0.51 7.11 -7.41
C ASP A 388 1.33 5.82 -7.53
N VAL A 389 1.28 5.20 -8.70
CA VAL A 389 1.93 3.91 -8.99
C VAL A 389 3.32 4.15 -9.55
N ARG A 390 4.34 3.43 -9.04
CA ARG A 390 5.71 3.52 -9.57
C ARG A 390 5.76 3.18 -11.05
N GLN A 391 6.55 3.91 -11.82
CA GLN A 391 6.66 3.70 -13.27
C GLN A 391 7.07 2.26 -13.64
N GLU A 392 7.93 1.63 -12.83
CA GLU A 392 8.37 0.25 -13.04
C GLU A 392 7.25 -0.79 -12.87
N ASP A 393 6.26 -0.50 -12.01
CA ASP A 393 5.10 -1.36 -11.74
C ASP A 393 3.92 -1.04 -12.65
N ALA A 394 3.81 0.19 -13.14
CA ALA A 394 2.70 0.66 -13.96
C ALA A 394 2.51 -0.15 -15.25
N LYS A 395 3.59 -0.72 -15.81
CA LYS A 395 3.55 -1.57 -17.02
C LYS A 395 2.76 -2.87 -16.83
N TYR A 396 2.53 -3.30 -15.58
CA TYR A 396 1.77 -4.51 -15.26
C TYR A 396 0.30 -4.22 -14.96
N VAL A 397 -0.08 -2.94 -14.88
CA VAL A 397 -1.44 -2.53 -14.54
C VAL A 397 -2.24 -2.26 -15.80
N SER A 398 -3.48 -2.74 -15.84
CA SER A 398 -4.44 -2.52 -16.90
C SER A 398 -5.76 -1.99 -16.37
N VAL A 399 -6.48 -1.27 -17.22
CA VAL A 399 -7.86 -0.82 -16.92
C VAL A 399 -8.74 -2.06 -16.70
N GLY A 400 -9.61 -1.99 -15.71
CA GLY A 400 -10.50 -3.09 -15.33
C GLY A 400 -9.96 -3.97 -14.19
N GLN A 401 -8.71 -3.79 -13.76
CA GLN A 401 -8.19 -4.57 -12.64
C GLN A 401 -8.82 -4.16 -11.31
N PRO A 402 -9.13 -5.14 -10.45
CA PRO A 402 -9.66 -4.86 -9.12
C PRO A 402 -8.61 -4.22 -8.22
N VAL A 403 -9.06 -3.31 -7.38
CA VAL A 403 -8.24 -2.60 -6.38
C VAL A 403 -8.85 -2.77 -5.01
N LEU A 404 -8.04 -3.12 -4.05
CA LEU A 404 -8.40 -3.20 -2.64
C LEU A 404 -7.84 -1.96 -1.94
N PHE A 405 -8.70 -1.04 -1.56
CA PHE A 405 -8.31 0.20 -0.89
C PHE A 405 -8.47 0.09 0.63
N ARG A 406 -7.49 0.59 1.35
CA ARG A 406 -7.52 0.73 2.82
C ARG A 406 -7.06 2.13 3.20
N GLY A 407 -7.90 2.85 3.94
CA GLY A 407 -7.54 4.14 4.52
C GLY A 407 -6.41 4.03 5.55
N SER A 408 -5.66 5.09 5.73
CA SER A 408 -4.53 5.16 6.69
C SER A 408 -4.99 5.17 8.15
N ASP A 409 -6.23 5.59 8.41
CA ASP A 409 -6.72 5.92 9.74
C ASP A 409 -6.95 4.68 10.61
N ASN A 410 -7.33 3.56 10.02
CA ASN A 410 -7.62 2.35 10.78
C ASN A 410 -7.25 1.07 10.01
N ARG A 411 -6.21 0.37 10.48
CA ARG A 411 -5.77 -0.91 9.90
C ARG A 411 -6.78 -2.04 10.04
N SER A 412 -7.78 -1.88 10.90
CA SER A 412 -8.82 -2.89 11.17
C SER A 412 -10.05 -2.73 10.28
N ASP A 413 -10.16 -1.63 9.54
CA ASP A 413 -11.30 -1.42 8.64
C ASP A 413 -11.25 -2.39 7.45
N PRO A 414 -12.41 -2.86 7.00
CA PRO A 414 -12.49 -3.71 5.83
C PRO A 414 -11.97 -2.97 4.59
N GLU A 415 -11.28 -3.68 3.72
CA GLU A 415 -10.84 -3.13 2.44
C GLU A 415 -12.06 -2.82 1.56
N ILE A 416 -12.03 -1.67 0.92
CA ILE A 416 -13.06 -1.25 -0.04
C ILE A 416 -12.59 -1.67 -1.42
N GLN A 417 -13.44 -2.41 -2.13
CA GLN A 417 -13.13 -2.86 -3.47
C GLN A 417 -13.53 -1.80 -4.50
N GLY A 418 -12.61 -1.50 -5.40
CA GLY A 418 -12.81 -0.63 -6.56
C GLY A 418 -12.21 -1.24 -7.82
N GLU A 419 -12.18 -0.47 -8.90
CA GLU A 419 -11.67 -0.91 -10.20
C GLU A 419 -10.88 0.21 -10.87
N VAL A 420 -9.73 -0.12 -11.47
CA VAL A 420 -8.93 0.84 -12.27
C VAL A 420 -9.74 1.27 -13.49
N ARG A 421 -10.08 2.55 -13.58
CA ARG A 421 -10.83 3.13 -14.72
C ARG A 421 -9.98 3.95 -15.67
N TRP A 422 -8.88 4.45 -15.19
CA TRP A 422 -8.01 5.27 -16.03
C TRP A 422 -6.55 5.18 -15.56
N ILE A 423 -5.65 5.21 -16.52
CA ILE A 423 -4.20 5.22 -16.32
C ILE A 423 -3.64 6.42 -17.07
N SER A 424 -2.83 7.24 -16.42
CA SER A 424 -2.18 8.40 -17.04
C SER A 424 -1.24 7.97 -18.14
N THR A 425 -1.24 8.73 -19.23
CA THR A 425 -0.28 8.57 -20.34
C THR A 425 1.07 9.23 -20.05
N SER A 426 1.19 9.97 -18.96
CA SER A 426 2.43 10.63 -18.52
C SER A 426 2.80 10.21 -17.11
N ALA A 427 4.10 10.10 -16.85
CA ALA A 427 4.63 9.95 -15.51
C ALA A 427 4.98 11.33 -14.91
N ASP A 428 4.80 11.46 -13.62
CA ASP A 428 5.29 12.61 -12.87
C ASP A 428 6.82 12.52 -12.75
N ASN A 429 7.51 13.56 -13.21
CA ASN A 429 8.97 13.57 -13.27
C ASN A 429 9.64 13.71 -11.89
N GLN A 430 8.94 14.24 -10.89
CA GLN A 430 9.47 14.42 -9.54
C GLN A 430 9.34 13.15 -8.71
N THR A 431 8.15 12.54 -8.74
CA THR A 431 7.84 11.34 -7.96
C THR A 431 8.17 10.04 -8.71
N ARG A 432 8.33 10.10 -10.04
CA ARG A 432 8.47 8.96 -10.96
C ARG A 432 7.30 7.98 -10.84
N THR A 433 6.10 8.53 -10.64
CA THR A 433 4.87 7.75 -10.55
C THR A 433 3.95 8.03 -11.74
N VAL A 434 3.10 7.07 -12.04
CA VAL A 434 2.00 7.17 -13.00
C VAL A 434 0.71 7.25 -12.20
N LYS A 435 -0.09 8.29 -12.44
CA LYS A 435 -1.39 8.43 -11.78
C LYS A 435 -2.40 7.45 -12.35
N MET A 436 -3.14 6.80 -11.47
CA MET A 436 -4.22 5.89 -11.85
C MET A 436 -5.49 6.26 -11.07
N ARG A 437 -6.60 6.30 -11.78
CA ARG A 437 -7.90 6.55 -11.19
C ARG A 437 -8.64 5.23 -10.98
N VAL A 438 -9.17 5.10 -9.78
CA VAL A 438 -9.99 3.96 -9.35
C VAL A 438 -11.34 4.51 -8.88
N ASP A 439 -12.43 3.90 -9.32
CA ASP A 439 -13.75 4.24 -8.84
C ASP A 439 -14.05 3.39 -7.59
N LEU A 440 -14.39 4.07 -6.49
CA LEU A 440 -14.73 3.46 -5.21
C LEU A 440 -16.19 3.71 -4.86
N PRO A 441 -17.00 2.67 -4.59
CA PRO A 441 -18.36 2.85 -4.07
C PRO A 441 -18.31 3.39 -2.63
N ASN A 442 -19.15 4.36 -2.32
CA ASN A 442 -19.27 4.98 -1.00
C ASN A 442 -20.69 4.99 -0.49
N VAL A 443 -21.38 3.87 -0.62
CA VAL A 443 -22.79 3.74 -0.22
C VAL A 443 -23.01 4.06 1.27
N ASP A 444 -22.06 3.66 2.11
CA ASP A 444 -22.11 3.85 3.56
C ASP A 444 -21.61 5.24 4.01
N GLY A 445 -21.13 6.09 3.10
CA GLY A 445 -20.58 7.41 3.41
C GLY A 445 -19.29 7.39 4.25
N ARG A 446 -18.55 6.28 4.24
CA ARG A 446 -17.32 6.11 5.03
C ARG A 446 -16.12 6.82 4.39
N LEU A 447 -16.08 6.87 3.06
CA LEU A 447 -15.02 7.56 2.35
C LEU A 447 -15.26 9.08 2.43
N ARG A 448 -14.20 9.79 2.76
CA ARG A 448 -14.17 11.25 2.78
C ARG A 448 -13.12 11.73 1.79
N ALA A 449 -13.40 12.84 1.12
CA ALA A 449 -12.40 13.47 0.27
C ALA A 449 -11.16 13.87 1.09
N ASN A 450 -9.99 13.89 0.44
CA ASN A 450 -8.68 14.16 1.03
C ASN A 450 -8.25 13.11 2.08
N THR A 451 -8.87 11.91 2.07
CA THR A 451 -8.40 10.78 2.87
C THR A 451 -7.29 10.06 2.12
N PHE A 452 -6.15 9.92 2.77
CA PHE A 452 -5.03 9.14 2.24
C PHE A 452 -5.15 7.67 2.63
N GLY A 453 -4.61 6.82 1.78
CA GLY A 453 -4.58 5.39 2.05
C GLY A 453 -3.71 4.63 1.07
N THR A 454 -3.79 3.32 1.17
CA THR A 454 -3.03 2.39 0.33
C THR A 454 -3.99 1.60 -0.54
N GLY A 455 -3.78 1.63 -1.85
CA GLY A 455 -4.45 0.79 -2.83
C GLY A 455 -3.57 -0.39 -3.22
N ARG A 456 -4.15 -1.58 -3.27
CA ARG A 456 -3.54 -2.81 -3.77
C ARG A 456 -4.21 -3.18 -5.08
N ILE A 457 -3.55 -2.90 -6.20
CA ILE A 457 -4.04 -3.25 -7.54
C ILE A 457 -3.74 -4.72 -7.77
N VAL A 458 -4.76 -5.55 -7.88
CA VAL A 458 -4.62 -7.00 -8.01
C VAL A 458 -4.20 -7.34 -9.43
N LEU A 459 -3.02 -7.93 -9.56
CA LEU A 459 -2.49 -8.39 -10.84
C LEU A 459 -2.87 -9.85 -11.11
N ARG A 460 -2.80 -10.70 -10.07
CA ARG A 460 -3.07 -12.12 -10.15
C ARG A 460 -3.57 -12.63 -8.80
N GLU A 461 -4.59 -13.47 -8.85
CA GLU A 461 -5.04 -14.29 -7.73
C GLU A 461 -4.74 -15.75 -8.04
N GLU A 462 -4.07 -16.43 -7.12
CA GLU A 462 -3.74 -17.85 -7.28
C GLU A 462 -4.21 -18.62 -6.05
N PRO A 463 -5.30 -19.40 -6.17
CA PRO A 463 -5.90 -20.08 -5.01
C PRO A 463 -5.06 -21.23 -4.49
N GLN A 464 -4.20 -21.81 -5.31
CA GLN A 464 -3.42 -23.03 -5.02
C GLN A 464 -1.92 -22.81 -5.18
N SER A 465 -1.41 -21.65 -4.78
CA SER A 465 0.02 -21.37 -4.87
C SER A 465 0.82 -22.13 -3.84
N LEU A 466 2.05 -22.53 -4.21
CA LEU A 466 2.99 -23.16 -3.28
C LEU A 466 3.67 -22.08 -2.45
N VAL A 467 3.63 -22.23 -1.13
CA VAL A 467 4.23 -21.27 -0.21
C VAL A 467 5.15 -21.94 0.79
N VAL A 468 6.19 -21.21 1.17
CA VAL A 468 7.10 -21.53 2.26
C VAL A 468 7.23 -20.34 3.20
N PRO A 469 7.65 -20.50 4.47
CA PRO A 469 8.03 -19.37 5.30
C PRO A 469 9.10 -18.53 4.60
N SER A 470 8.99 -17.20 4.67
CA SER A 470 9.94 -16.30 3.99
C SER A 470 11.39 -16.50 4.47
N GLU A 471 11.57 -16.93 5.71
CA GLU A 471 12.88 -17.25 6.30
C GLU A 471 13.55 -18.48 5.64
N ALA A 472 12.78 -19.35 4.98
CA ALA A 472 13.30 -20.53 4.29
C ALA A 472 13.98 -20.20 2.96
N VAL A 473 13.67 -19.02 2.38
CA VAL A 473 14.21 -18.59 1.09
C VAL A 473 15.46 -17.75 1.30
N HIS A 474 16.57 -18.21 0.73
CA HIS A 474 17.86 -17.53 0.76
C HIS A 474 18.23 -17.06 -0.62
N SER A 475 19.03 -15.99 -0.69
CA SER A 475 19.55 -15.46 -1.95
C SER A 475 21.06 -15.21 -1.83
N ASP A 476 21.78 -15.57 -2.90
CA ASP A 476 23.19 -15.26 -3.10
C ASP A 476 23.33 -14.63 -4.49
N GLY A 477 23.39 -13.30 -4.52
CA GLY A 477 23.24 -12.54 -5.74
C GLY A 477 21.88 -12.80 -6.39
N ASP A 478 21.86 -13.15 -7.66
CA ASP A 478 20.67 -13.45 -8.45
C ASP A 478 20.13 -14.88 -8.25
N CYS A 479 20.82 -15.69 -7.45
CA CYS A 479 20.43 -17.06 -7.16
C CYS A 479 19.57 -17.13 -5.90
N SER A 480 18.35 -17.64 -6.03
CA SER A 480 17.47 -17.94 -4.89
C SER A 480 17.37 -19.44 -4.66
N PHE A 481 17.52 -19.87 -3.40
CA PHE A 481 17.52 -21.29 -3.04
C PHE A 481 16.88 -21.54 -1.67
N VAL A 482 16.52 -22.80 -1.46
CA VAL A 482 16.01 -23.34 -0.19
C VAL A 482 16.81 -24.57 0.20
N PHE A 483 16.75 -24.94 1.47
CA PHE A 483 17.34 -26.20 1.97
C PHE A 483 16.22 -27.22 2.13
N VAL A 484 16.16 -28.18 1.20
CA VAL A 484 15.16 -29.27 1.23
C VAL A 484 15.70 -30.41 2.05
N ARG A 485 14.94 -30.86 3.02
CA ARG A 485 15.26 -31.99 3.89
C ARG A 485 15.29 -33.30 3.07
N ASP A 486 16.38 -34.08 3.20
CA ASP A 486 16.42 -35.43 2.61
C ASP A 486 15.31 -36.32 3.16
N LYS A 487 14.69 -37.10 2.29
CA LYS A 487 13.55 -38.03 2.63
C LYS A 487 13.90 -39.05 3.68
N ASN A 488 15.19 -39.44 3.80
CA ASN A 488 15.66 -40.43 4.76
C ASN A 488 16.21 -39.82 6.06
N LEU A 489 16.21 -38.47 6.20
CA LEU A 489 16.84 -37.77 7.34
C LEU A 489 16.37 -38.31 8.70
N LEU A 490 15.11 -38.69 8.82
CA LEU A 490 14.53 -39.24 10.07
C LEU A 490 14.80 -40.73 10.29
N LYS A 491 15.29 -41.47 9.29
CA LYS A 491 15.64 -42.88 9.48
C LYS A 491 16.85 -43.00 10.38
N GLU A 492 16.83 -43.98 11.29
CA GLU A 492 17.95 -44.31 12.14
C GLU A 492 19.14 -44.80 11.30
N GLY A 493 20.35 -44.37 11.63
CA GLY A 493 21.56 -44.73 10.88
C GLY A 493 21.76 -43.96 9.55
N SER A 494 20.77 -43.18 9.06
CA SER A 494 20.92 -42.41 7.82
C SER A 494 21.67 -41.11 8.07
N PRO A 495 22.51 -40.67 7.12
CA PRO A 495 23.16 -39.35 7.19
C PRO A 495 22.13 -38.21 7.33
N LYS A 496 22.44 -37.20 8.14
CA LYS A 496 21.54 -36.06 8.43
C LYS A 496 21.94 -34.88 7.56
N TYR A 497 21.24 -34.67 6.43
CA TYR A 497 21.61 -33.59 5.49
C TYR A 497 20.40 -32.96 4.81
N PHE A 498 20.63 -31.76 4.29
CA PHE A 498 19.70 -30.99 3.48
C PHE A 498 20.30 -30.80 2.07
N HIS A 499 19.47 -30.87 1.06
CA HIS A 499 19.81 -30.51 -0.31
C HIS A 499 19.68 -29.01 -0.49
N VAL A 500 20.67 -28.37 -1.09
CA VAL A 500 20.51 -27.00 -1.61
C VAL A 500 19.75 -27.08 -2.91
N ARG A 501 18.60 -26.44 -2.97
CA ARG A 501 17.78 -26.47 -4.17
C ARG A 501 17.46 -25.07 -4.64
N GLN A 502 17.78 -24.79 -5.90
CA GLN A 502 17.40 -23.56 -6.57
C GLN A 502 15.89 -23.47 -6.69
N VAL A 503 15.33 -22.28 -6.44
CA VAL A 503 13.91 -21.99 -6.55
C VAL A 503 13.65 -20.69 -7.28
N ARG A 504 12.47 -20.57 -7.87
CA ARG A 504 11.93 -19.33 -8.43
C ARG A 504 10.94 -18.76 -7.43
N PRO A 505 11.33 -17.79 -6.59
CA PRO A 505 10.41 -17.13 -5.68
C PRO A 505 9.43 -16.24 -6.46
N GLY A 506 8.20 -16.20 -5.96
CA GLY A 506 7.14 -15.33 -6.43
C GLY A 506 6.89 -14.17 -5.48
N VAL A 507 5.63 -13.97 -5.15
CA VAL A 507 5.17 -12.91 -4.25
C VAL A 507 5.48 -13.24 -2.80
N LYS A 508 5.91 -12.24 -2.05
CA LYS A 508 5.99 -12.29 -0.59
C LYS A 508 4.70 -11.76 0.01
N SER A 509 4.01 -12.60 0.78
CA SER A 509 2.75 -12.26 1.45
C SER A 509 2.89 -12.49 2.96
N GLY A 510 3.05 -11.42 3.72
CA GLY A 510 3.31 -11.48 5.15
C GLY A 510 4.61 -12.22 5.47
N ASP A 511 4.49 -13.32 6.23
CA ASP A 511 5.58 -14.18 6.66
C ASP A 511 5.88 -15.34 5.68
N THR A 512 5.12 -15.46 4.59
CA THR A 512 5.27 -16.50 3.58
C THR A 512 5.71 -15.95 2.23
N THR A 513 6.44 -16.77 1.47
CA THR A 513 6.87 -16.49 0.11
C THR A 513 6.34 -17.56 -0.83
N GLU A 514 5.74 -17.16 -1.92
CA GLU A 514 5.38 -18.04 -3.01
C GLU A 514 6.63 -18.65 -3.64
N ILE A 515 6.56 -19.94 -3.98
CA ILE A 515 7.55 -20.59 -4.84
C ILE A 515 6.88 -20.99 -6.16
N ILE A 516 7.23 -20.31 -7.23
CA ILE A 516 6.70 -20.55 -8.56
C ILE A 516 7.13 -21.93 -9.06
N ALA A 517 8.42 -22.24 -8.90
CA ALA A 517 9.01 -23.52 -9.28
C ALA A 517 10.23 -23.83 -8.40
N GLY A 518 10.63 -25.12 -8.30
CA GLY A 518 11.79 -25.61 -7.56
C GLY A 518 11.46 -26.45 -6.35
N VAL A 519 10.21 -26.46 -5.85
CA VAL A 519 9.74 -27.37 -4.81
C VAL A 519 8.36 -27.92 -5.15
N LEU A 520 8.01 -29.05 -4.53
CA LEU A 520 6.71 -29.68 -4.69
C LEU A 520 5.94 -29.69 -3.35
N PRO A 521 4.60 -29.75 -3.40
CA PRO A 521 3.79 -29.81 -2.19
C PRO A 521 4.12 -31.07 -1.37
N GLY A 522 4.25 -30.89 -0.06
CA GLY A 522 4.62 -31.95 0.87
C GLY A 522 6.13 -32.12 1.09
N GLU A 523 7.00 -31.53 0.27
CA GLU A 523 8.41 -31.44 0.60
C GLU A 523 8.64 -30.63 1.87
N ILE A 524 9.72 -30.88 2.56
CA ILE A 524 10.04 -30.24 3.83
C ILE A 524 11.29 -29.39 3.65
N VAL A 525 11.17 -28.12 3.98
CA VAL A 525 12.27 -27.14 3.89
C VAL A 525 12.70 -26.68 5.28
N ALA A 526 13.99 -26.35 5.43
CA ALA A 526 14.46 -25.65 6.61
C ALA A 526 13.86 -24.23 6.63
N SER A 527 13.38 -23.81 7.79
CA SER A 527 12.73 -22.51 7.96
C SER A 527 13.47 -21.64 8.97
N LYS A 528 13.00 -21.55 10.21
CA LYS A 528 13.64 -20.77 11.24
C LYS A 528 15.07 -21.24 11.49
N ASN A 529 16.00 -20.29 11.68
CA ASN A 529 17.44 -20.54 11.81
C ASN A 529 18.11 -21.23 10.59
N SER A 530 17.43 -21.33 9.44
CA SER A 530 18.01 -21.87 8.21
C SER A 530 19.20 -21.03 7.68
N THR A 531 19.36 -19.81 8.16
CA THR A 531 20.54 -18.97 7.93
C THR A 531 21.85 -19.61 8.40
N ILE A 532 21.79 -20.55 9.38
CA ILE A 532 22.96 -21.34 9.81
C ILE A 532 23.45 -22.22 8.66
N LEU A 533 22.52 -22.85 7.92
CA LEU A 533 22.83 -23.66 6.74
C LEU A 533 23.40 -22.78 5.61
N ALA A 534 22.83 -21.62 5.39
CA ALA A 534 23.32 -20.65 4.41
C ALA A 534 24.74 -20.15 4.78
N ALA A 535 24.99 -19.84 6.04
CA ALA A 535 26.31 -19.45 6.51
C ALA A 535 27.35 -20.59 6.32
N GLN A 536 26.97 -21.84 6.56
CA GLN A 536 27.85 -23.01 6.32
C GLN A 536 28.16 -23.18 4.82
N LEU A 537 27.17 -22.96 3.95
CA LEU A 537 27.34 -22.98 2.50
C LEU A 537 28.34 -21.92 2.02
N LEU A 538 28.19 -20.69 2.51
CA LEU A 538 29.03 -19.53 2.15
C LEU A 538 30.45 -19.66 2.73
N LYS A 539 30.59 -20.25 3.94
CA LYS A 539 31.91 -20.45 4.56
C LYS A 539 32.86 -21.29 3.71
N ASN A 540 32.35 -22.30 3.01
CA ASN A 540 33.11 -23.10 2.08
C ASN A 540 33.46 -22.33 0.78
N ASN A 541 32.76 -21.26 0.45
CA ASN A 541 33.04 -20.39 -0.70
C ASN A 541 34.06 -19.29 -0.37
N LEU A 542 34.13 -18.80 0.88
CA LEU A 542 35.08 -17.77 1.30
C LEU A 542 36.57 -18.27 1.26
N GLY A 543 36.79 -19.59 1.34
CA GLY A 543 38.12 -20.19 1.21
C GLY A 543 38.68 -20.24 -0.23
N ALA A 544 37.83 -20.06 -1.24
CA ALA A 544 38.24 -20.08 -2.66
C ALA A 544 38.60 -18.69 -3.22
N GLY A 545 38.47 -17.62 -2.43
CA GLY A 545 38.56 -16.23 -2.90
C GLY A 545 39.85 -15.47 -2.61
N CYS A 546 40.81 -16.00 -1.86
CA CYS A 546 42.13 -15.39 -1.68
C CYS A 546 43.24 -16.31 -2.17
N GLY A 547 43.35 -16.45 -3.48
CA GLY A 547 44.59 -16.86 -4.12
C GLY A 547 45.56 -15.68 -4.14
N CYS A 548 46.12 -15.30 -2.99
CA CYS A 548 47.39 -14.58 -2.96
C CYS A 548 48.46 -15.55 -3.46
N THR A 549 48.68 -15.57 -4.76
CA THR A 549 49.95 -16.08 -5.32
C THR A 549 51.03 -15.16 -4.78
N GLU A 550 51.72 -15.59 -3.73
CA GLU A 550 53.05 -15.06 -3.41
C GLU A 550 53.92 -15.36 -4.60
N GLY A 551 54.24 -14.31 -5.36
CA GLY A 551 55.26 -14.35 -6.37
C GLY A 551 56.63 -14.45 -5.71
N HIS A 552 57.36 -15.46 -6.08
CA HIS A 552 58.80 -15.44 -6.08
C HIS A 552 59.32 -14.94 -7.41
#